data_bd6eef659f3c639adc945c32db333163
#
_entry.id   bd6eef659f3c639adc945c32db333163
#
_cell.length_a   1.000
_cell.length_b   1.000
_cell.length_c   1.000
_cell.angle_alpha   90.00
_cell.angle_beta   90.00
_cell.angle_gamma   90.00
#
_symmetry.space_group_name_H-M   'P 1'
#
loop_
_entity.id
_entity.type
_entity.pdbx_description
1 polymer ?
#
loop_
_entity_poly.entity_id
_entity_poly.type
_entity_poly.pdbx_seq_one_letter_code
_entity_poly.pdbx_strand_id
1 'polypeptide(L)'
;MDKVNFPYRSDSHLPFLHVVHDSGSWEKHGLDVNYDYEISSEDSHKNVANGTVEFVGGNHLSPYIRRPAGDKWVYLGQTVSLLNHRLVVRADSGINKVSDLKGKKVATKGKHPGLNTWLFIKQAGLLNECHVEKAKGSKFHWEAVRDGEADAAFVTPPADILSKRAGLKVIEVPFLPMVWFTTVSSGLPFVEKHAEIVDRMLRGICEGIAYFKTHRAESIKIIKEKYKAEGDLDDETATHLYEDLKKILQGKPYATIPAIANVYEISIEQDRAAEKTDPMALWDFHYLRRIDDSGFIDNLYRT
;
A
#
# COMPACT_ATOMS: atom_id res chain seq x y z
N MET A 1 14.95 -23.58 6.90
CA MET A 1 13.99 -22.48 6.68
C MET A 1 13.07 -22.86 5.53
N ASP A 2 11.77 -22.63 5.69
CA ASP A 2 10.81 -22.84 4.60
C ASP A 2 10.90 -21.68 3.61
N LYS A 3 10.94 -22.01 2.32
CA LYS A 3 10.95 -21.01 1.26
C LYS A 3 9.53 -20.54 0.98
N VAL A 4 9.34 -19.24 0.93
CA VAL A 4 8.04 -18.60 0.76
C VAL A 4 8.15 -17.46 -0.25
N ASN A 5 7.24 -17.38 -1.22
CA ASN A 5 7.13 -16.28 -2.16
C ASN A 5 6.12 -15.23 -1.64
N PHE A 6 6.54 -13.97 -1.62
CA PHE A 6 5.72 -12.84 -1.19
C PHE A 6 5.92 -11.62 -2.12
N PRO A 7 5.62 -11.73 -3.43
CA PRO A 7 5.74 -10.61 -4.34
C PRO A 7 4.84 -9.44 -3.97
N TYR A 8 5.20 -8.25 -4.45
CA TYR A 8 4.45 -7.01 -4.25
C TYR A 8 3.76 -6.55 -5.54
N ARG A 9 2.80 -5.61 -5.38
CA ARG A 9 2.00 -5.04 -6.47
C ARG A 9 2.42 -3.63 -6.89
N SER A 10 3.29 -2.98 -6.14
CA SER A 10 3.88 -1.68 -6.46
C SER A 10 5.09 -1.41 -5.57
N ASP A 11 6.02 -0.60 -6.05
CA ASP A 11 7.25 -0.25 -5.32
C ASP A 11 7.00 0.43 -3.97
N SER A 12 5.80 0.97 -3.73
CA SER A 12 5.44 1.59 -2.44
C SER A 12 5.49 0.61 -1.26
N HIS A 13 5.48 -0.71 -1.52
CA HIS A 13 5.65 -1.74 -0.48
C HIS A 13 7.11 -1.89 -0.04
N LEU A 14 8.06 -1.61 -0.94
CA LEU A 14 9.48 -1.94 -0.77
C LEU A 14 10.15 -1.30 0.45
N PRO A 15 9.92 -0.01 0.79
CA PRO A 15 10.57 0.57 1.97
C PRO A 15 10.33 -0.21 3.25
N PHE A 16 9.12 -0.73 3.43
CA PHE A 16 8.78 -1.58 4.57
C PHE A 16 9.32 -3.00 4.40
N LEU A 17 9.13 -3.63 3.24
CA LEU A 17 9.55 -5.02 3.00
C LEU A 17 11.07 -5.20 3.09
N HIS A 18 11.86 -4.23 2.61
CA HIS A 18 13.31 -4.25 2.79
C HIS A 18 13.71 -4.26 4.27
N VAL A 19 13.03 -3.46 5.10
CA VAL A 19 13.31 -3.45 6.54
C VAL A 19 12.90 -4.77 7.21
N VAL A 20 11.74 -5.33 6.88
CA VAL A 20 11.30 -6.63 7.43
C VAL A 20 12.31 -7.73 7.12
N HIS A 21 12.78 -7.78 5.88
CA HIS A 21 13.76 -8.78 5.44
C HIS A 21 15.12 -8.57 6.12
N ASP A 22 15.69 -7.38 6.03
CA ASP A 22 17.06 -7.12 6.47
C ASP A 22 17.23 -7.05 8.00
N SER A 23 16.12 -6.83 8.72
CA SER A 23 16.12 -7.02 10.18
C SER A 23 16.13 -8.48 10.62
N GLY A 24 16.03 -9.43 9.68
CA GLY A 24 15.90 -10.85 9.98
C GLY A 24 14.55 -11.23 10.57
N SER A 25 13.53 -10.37 10.45
CA SER A 25 12.22 -10.59 11.09
C SER A 25 11.52 -11.86 10.62
N TRP A 26 11.63 -12.23 9.34
CA TRP A 26 11.13 -13.52 8.85
C TRP A 26 12.04 -14.69 9.18
N GLU A 27 13.37 -14.48 9.11
CA GLU A 27 14.38 -15.49 9.40
C GLU A 27 14.26 -16.04 10.84
N LYS A 28 14.01 -15.17 11.82
CA LYS A 28 13.76 -15.55 13.24
C LYS A 28 12.59 -16.53 13.37
N HIS A 29 11.64 -16.51 12.44
CA HIS A 29 10.51 -17.43 12.40
C HIS A 29 10.72 -18.59 11.42
N GLY A 30 11.95 -18.83 10.97
CA GLY A 30 12.33 -19.95 10.12
C GLY A 30 11.83 -19.86 8.68
N LEU A 31 11.60 -18.63 8.17
CA LEU A 31 11.17 -18.37 6.79
C LEU A 31 12.29 -17.74 5.98
N ASP A 32 12.50 -18.24 4.76
CA ASP A 32 13.29 -17.64 3.69
C ASP A 32 12.32 -17.03 2.67
N VAL A 33 12.08 -15.71 2.78
CA VAL A 33 11.02 -15.01 2.02
C VAL A 33 11.58 -14.33 0.78
N ASN A 34 11.20 -14.83 -0.38
CA ASN A 34 11.46 -14.22 -1.67
C ASN A 34 10.39 -13.12 -1.93
N TYR A 35 10.73 -11.87 -1.62
CA TYR A 35 9.80 -10.74 -1.66
C TYR A 35 10.12 -9.69 -2.73
N ASP A 36 11.37 -9.64 -3.23
CA ASP A 36 11.88 -8.54 -4.04
C ASP A 36 11.58 -8.72 -5.53
N TYR A 37 10.28 -8.91 -5.85
CA TYR A 37 9.81 -8.90 -7.23
C TYR A 37 8.35 -8.46 -7.34
N GLU A 38 8.05 -7.75 -8.44
CA GLU A 38 6.68 -7.32 -8.76
C GLU A 38 5.91 -8.43 -9.48
N ILE A 39 4.62 -8.53 -9.18
CA ILE A 39 3.70 -9.44 -9.86
C ILE A 39 2.49 -8.68 -10.42
N SER A 40 1.99 -9.07 -11.61
CA SER A 40 0.75 -8.50 -12.15
C SER A 40 -0.48 -8.95 -11.34
N SER A 41 -1.61 -8.21 -11.43
CA SER A 41 -2.84 -8.65 -10.76
C SER A 41 -3.33 -9.99 -11.28
N GLU A 42 -3.25 -10.22 -12.58
CA GLU A 42 -3.68 -11.45 -13.21
C GLU A 42 -2.80 -12.64 -12.79
N ASP A 43 -1.47 -12.48 -12.87
CA ASP A 43 -0.52 -13.52 -12.48
C ASP A 43 -0.63 -13.84 -10.98
N SER A 44 -0.88 -12.85 -10.13
CA SER A 44 -1.04 -13.09 -8.70
C SER A 44 -2.24 -13.99 -8.39
N HIS A 45 -3.41 -13.75 -9.00
CA HIS A 45 -4.56 -14.63 -8.86
C HIS A 45 -4.29 -16.04 -9.39
N LYS A 46 -3.67 -16.14 -10.56
CA LYS A 46 -3.29 -17.42 -11.18
C LYS A 46 -2.30 -18.20 -10.30
N ASN A 47 -1.24 -17.54 -9.84
CA ASN A 47 -0.15 -18.18 -9.11
C ASN A 47 -0.53 -18.53 -7.67
N VAL A 48 -1.39 -17.74 -7.02
CA VAL A 48 -1.96 -18.09 -5.73
C VAL A 48 -2.93 -19.28 -5.88
N ALA A 49 -3.76 -19.30 -6.92
CA ALA A 49 -4.71 -20.39 -7.13
C ALA A 49 -4.03 -21.73 -7.42
N ASN A 50 -2.88 -21.74 -8.11
CA ASN A 50 -2.12 -22.96 -8.41
C ASN A 50 -1.04 -23.31 -7.37
N GLY A 51 -0.88 -22.48 -6.33
CA GLY A 51 0.07 -22.73 -5.23
C GLY A 51 1.53 -22.45 -5.55
N THR A 52 1.84 -21.69 -6.61
CA THR A 52 3.23 -21.29 -6.95
C THR A 52 3.65 -19.98 -6.26
N VAL A 53 2.71 -19.26 -5.68
CA VAL A 53 2.93 -18.11 -4.81
C VAL A 53 2.08 -18.28 -3.57
N GLU A 54 2.73 -18.25 -2.42
CA GLU A 54 2.08 -18.50 -1.12
C GLU A 54 1.37 -17.25 -0.61
N PHE A 55 2.01 -16.09 -0.73
CA PHE A 55 1.45 -14.80 -0.27
C PHE A 55 1.65 -13.73 -1.34
N VAL A 56 0.86 -12.65 -1.26
CA VAL A 56 1.00 -11.46 -2.11
C VAL A 56 0.83 -10.20 -1.28
N GLY A 57 1.73 -9.23 -1.48
CA GLY A 57 1.61 -7.89 -0.92
C GLY A 57 0.77 -7.00 -1.83
N GLY A 58 -0.54 -6.91 -1.61
CA GLY A 58 -1.43 -6.08 -2.42
C GLY A 58 -2.69 -6.77 -2.93
N ASN A 59 -3.13 -6.42 -4.17
CA ASN A 59 -4.40 -6.84 -4.77
C ASN A 59 -5.63 -6.43 -3.95
N HIS A 60 -5.84 -5.13 -3.82
CA HIS A 60 -6.88 -4.60 -2.94
C HIS A 60 -8.29 -4.65 -3.52
N LEU A 61 -8.47 -4.55 -4.85
CA LEU A 61 -9.77 -4.48 -5.52
C LEU A 61 -10.21 -5.80 -6.16
N SER A 62 -9.29 -6.41 -6.91
CA SER A 62 -9.62 -7.56 -7.76
C SER A 62 -10.19 -8.77 -6.99
N PRO A 63 -9.80 -9.07 -5.73
CA PRO A 63 -10.43 -10.14 -4.97
C PRO A 63 -11.93 -9.95 -4.72
N TYR A 64 -12.38 -8.72 -4.46
CA TYR A 64 -13.82 -8.43 -4.33
C TYR A 64 -14.57 -8.68 -5.63
N ILE A 65 -13.99 -8.30 -6.76
CA ILE A 65 -14.56 -8.46 -8.10
C ILE A 65 -14.60 -9.93 -8.51
N ARG A 66 -13.57 -10.70 -8.18
CA ARG A 66 -13.40 -12.10 -8.62
C ARG A 66 -14.04 -13.13 -7.69
N ARG A 67 -14.34 -12.76 -6.44
CA ARG A 67 -14.97 -13.66 -5.45
C ARG A 67 -16.25 -14.33 -5.95
N PRO A 68 -17.20 -13.63 -6.63
CA PRO A 68 -18.41 -14.25 -7.15
C PRO A 68 -18.17 -15.31 -8.23
N ALA A 69 -17.03 -15.24 -8.91
CA ALA A 69 -16.58 -16.24 -9.89
C ALA A 69 -15.83 -17.44 -9.27
N GLY A 70 -15.79 -17.53 -7.93
CA GLY A 70 -15.18 -18.65 -7.20
C GLY A 70 -13.72 -18.45 -6.80
N ASP A 71 -13.13 -17.26 -6.97
CA ASP A 71 -11.80 -16.95 -6.46
C ASP A 71 -11.74 -17.10 -4.95
N LYS A 72 -10.76 -17.83 -4.44
CA LYS A 72 -10.60 -18.17 -3.01
C LYS A 72 -9.54 -17.31 -2.33
N TRP A 73 -9.43 -16.05 -2.70
CA TRP A 73 -8.53 -15.10 -2.08
C TRP A 73 -8.92 -14.78 -0.65
N VAL A 74 -7.90 -14.57 0.23
CA VAL A 74 -8.10 -14.18 1.63
C VAL A 74 -7.06 -13.15 2.05
N TYR A 75 -7.48 -12.18 2.86
CA TYR A 75 -6.62 -11.18 3.50
C TYR A 75 -6.37 -11.58 4.96
N LEU A 76 -5.10 -11.64 5.36
CA LEU A 76 -4.65 -12.14 6.66
C LEU A 76 -4.15 -11.01 7.59
N GLY A 77 -3.77 -9.88 7.00
CA GLY A 77 -3.27 -8.73 7.76
C GLY A 77 -3.12 -7.50 6.88
N GLN A 78 -3.16 -6.32 7.50
CA GLN A 78 -3.05 -5.02 6.83
C GLN A 78 -2.14 -4.10 7.62
N THR A 79 -1.01 -3.70 7.05
CA THR A 79 -0.02 -2.89 7.76
C THR A 79 -0.34 -1.40 7.75
N VAL A 80 -0.99 -0.89 6.69
CA VAL A 80 -1.35 0.51 6.50
C VAL A 80 -2.79 0.64 6.02
N SER A 81 -3.64 1.28 6.83
CA SER A 81 -5.05 1.53 6.54
C SER A 81 -5.37 3.02 6.27
N LEU A 82 -4.37 3.80 5.86
CA LEU A 82 -4.47 5.23 5.59
C LEU A 82 -3.75 5.62 4.30
N LEU A 83 -4.40 6.46 3.49
CA LEU A 83 -3.74 7.19 2.40
C LEU A 83 -3.05 8.43 2.96
N ASN A 84 -1.74 8.54 2.73
CA ASN A 84 -0.88 9.63 3.20
C ASN A 84 -0.44 10.55 2.05
N HIS A 85 -1.30 10.78 1.08
CA HIS A 85 -0.96 11.56 -0.09
C HIS A 85 -0.87 13.06 0.20
N ARG A 86 -0.17 13.76 -0.70
CA ARG A 86 -0.14 15.22 -0.82
C ARG A 86 -0.67 15.60 -2.18
N LEU A 87 -1.27 16.79 -2.27
CA LEU A 87 -1.67 17.38 -3.53
C LEU A 87 -0.54 18.25 -4.05
N VAL A 88 -0.08 17.95 -5.26
CA VAL A 88 0.99 18.68 -5.94
C VAL A 88 0.40 19.51 -7.08
N VAL A 89 0.76 20.80 -7.13
CA VAL A 89 0.29 21.78 -8.12
C VAL A 89 1.41 22.75 -8.51
N ARG A 90 1.27 23.46 -9.61
CA ARG A 90 2.19 24.57 -9.89
C ARG A 90 2.00 25.70 -8.88
N ALA A 91 3.08 26.40 -8.56
CA ALA A 91 3.08 27.49 -7.57
C ALA A 91 2.12 28.62 -7.94
N ASP A 92 1.94 28.89 -9.23
CA ASP A 92 1.11 29.94 -9.81
C ASP A 92 -0.35 29.51 -10.10
N SER A 93 -0.71 28.26 -9.81
CA SER A 93 -2.00 27.65 -10.20
C SER A 93 -3.23 28.25 -9.50
N GLY A 94 -3.05 28.98 -8.38
CA GLY A 94 -4.14 29.44 -7.54
C GLY A 94 -4.83 28.33 -6.70
N ILE A 95 -4.44 27.05 -6.87
CA ILE A 95 -4.99 25.92 -6.13
C ILE A 95 -4.36 25.86 -4.73
N ASN A 96 -5.21 25.75 -3.68
CA ASN A 96 -4.78 25.71 -2.28
C ASN A 96 -5.35 24.53 -1.49
N LYS A 97 -6.37 23.86 -2.01
CA LYS A 97 -7.06 22.73 -1.39
C LYS A 97 -7.73 21.86 -2.45
N VAL A 98 -8.15 20.64 -2.07
CA VAL A 98 -8.76 19.67 -3.00
C VAL A 98 -10.02 20.21 -3.67
N SER A 99 -10.85 21.01 -2.96
CA SER A 99 -12.06 21.60 -3.57
C SER A 99 -11.79 22.60 -4.71
N ASP A 100 -10.55 23.11 -4.83
CA ASP A 100 -10.17 24.02 -5.92
C ASP A 100 -9.89 23.27 -7.24
N LEU A 101 -10.00 21.93 -7.23
CA LEU A 101 -9.81 21.06 -8.40
C LEU A 101 -11.01 21.02 -9.34
N LYS A 102 -12.12 21.73 -9.03
CA LYS A 102 -13.27 21.83 -9.93
C LYS A 102 -12.86 22.35 -11.31
N GLY A 103 -13.21 21.60 -12.36
CA GLY A 103 -12.84 21.90 -13.74
C GLY A 103 -11.37 21.70 -14.08
N LYS A 104 -10.56 21.16 -13.15
CA LYS A 104 -9.13 20.96 -13.33
C LYS A 104 -8.79 19.57 -13.84
N LYS A 105 -7.63 19.46 -14.47
CA LYS A 105 -7.05 18.22 -14.95
C LYS A 105 -6.13 17.62 -13.89
N VAL A 106 -6.45 16.42 -13.42
CA VAL A 106 -5.69 15.71 -12.40
C VAL A 106 -4.95 14.52 -13.01
N ALA A 107 -3.62 14.52 -12.91
CA ALA A 107 -2.79 13.43 -13.41
C ALA A 107 -2.80 12.22 -12.46
N THR A 108 -2.85 11.02 -13.03
CA THR A 108 -2.74 9.75 -12.30
C THR A 108 -1.76 8.79 -12.97
N LYS A 109 -1.20 7.84 -12.22
CA LYS A 109 -0.25 6.85 -12.73
C LYS A 109 -0.93 5.69 -13.50
N GLY A 110 -2.20 5.42 -13.27
CA GLY A 110 -2.93 4.26 -13.81
C GLY A 110 -3.96 4.57 -14.90
N LYS A 111 -4.57 3.52 -15.46
CA LYS A 111 -5.66 3.63 -16.46
C LYS A 111 -6.96 4.18 -15.86
N HIS A 112 -7.19 3.92 -14.57
CA HIS A 112 -8.31 4.43 -13.81
C HIS A 112 -7.82 5.52 -12.88
N PRO A 113 -8.69 6.44 -12.41
CA PRO A 113 -8.33 7.26 -11.28
C PRO A 113 -7.85 6.28 -10.21
N GLY A 114 -6.54 6.29 -9.93
CA GLY A 114 -5.97 5.36 -8.96
C GLY A 114 -6.82 5.41 -7.69
N LEU A 115 -6.84 4.32 -6.93
CA LEU A 115 -7.58 4.18 -5.67
C LEU A 115 -7.61 5.46 -4.83
N ASN A 116 -6.46 6.11 -4.77
CA ASN A 116 -6.19 7.33 -4.04
C ASN A 116 -6.86 8.57 -4.67
N THR A 117 -6.60 8.83 -5.95
CA THR A 117 -7.12 10.03 -6.65
C THR A 117 -8.64 10.04 -6.65
N TRP A 118 -9.26 8.90 -6.95
CA TRP A 118 -10.72 8.77 -6.92
C TRP A 118 -11.30 9.09 -5.54
N LEU A 119 -10.70 8.54 -4.48
CA LEU A 119 -11.20 8.72 -3.12
C LEU A 119 -11.09 10.19 -2.66
N PHE A 120 -9.97 10.87 -2.94
CA PHE A 120 -9.80 12.29 -2.60
C PHE A 120 -10.81 13.17 -3.36
N ILE A 121 -11.02 12.92 -4.65
CA ILE A 121 -11.98 13.64 -5.47
C ILE A 121 -13.42 13.40 -4.98
N LYS A 122 -13.76 12.15 -4.64
CA LYS A 122 -15.06 11.80 -4.08
C LYS A 122 -15.34 12.51 -2.76
N GLN A 123 -14.38 12.46 -1.83
CA GLN A 123 -14.51 13.10 -0.51
C GLN A 123 -14.67 14.63 -0.63
N ALA A 124 -14.14 15.22 -1.67
CA ALA A 124 -14.33 16.64 -1.99
C ALA A 124 -15.63 16.95 -2.75
N GLY A 125 -16.44 15.93 -3.08
CA GLY A 125 -17.68 16.10 -3.86
C GLY A 125 -17.47 16.43 -5.35
N LEU A 126 -16.32 16.06 -5.92
CA LEU A 126 -15.87 16.49 -7.25
C LEU A 126 -15.84 15.36 -8.31
N LEU A 127 -16.50 14.21 -8.07
CA LEU A 127 -16.39 13.04 -8.96
C LEU A 127 -16.67 13.32 -10.45
N ASN A 128 -17.63 14.18 -10.75
CA ASN A 128 -17.99 14.55 -12.12
C ASN A 128 -17.52 15.96 -12.50
N GLU A 129 -16.70 16.57 -11.67
CA GLU A 129 -16.26 17.96 -11.82
C GLU A 129 -14.76 18.10 -12.09
N CYS A 130 -14.01 17.00 -12.07
CA CYS A 130 -12.58 16.95 -12.40
C CYS A 130 -12.34 16.08 -13.63
N HIS A 131 -11.30 16.41 -14.40
CA HIS A 131 -10.81 15.57 -15.49
C HIS A 131 -9.62 14.74 -15.01
N VAL A 132 -9.81 13.44 -14.73
CA VAL A 132 -8.75 12.55 -14.31
C VAL A 132 -8.17 11.82 -15.50
N GLU A 133 -6.87 11.99 -15.75
CA GLU A 133 -6.18 11.39 -16.89
C GLU A 133 -4.86 10.73 -16.47
N LYS A 134 -4.50 9.66 -17.17
CA LYS A 134 -3.16 9.09 -17.05
C LYS A 134 -2.13 10.06 -17.61
N ALA A 135 -1.07 10.34 -16.85
CA ALA A 135 0.07 11.13 -17.32
C ALA A 135 0.69 10.47 -18.57
N LYS A 136 0.86 11.25 -19.63
CA LYS A 136 1.42 10.79 -20.90
C LYS A 136 2.92 11.06 -20.90
N GLY A 137 3.72 10.07 -21.29
CA GLY A 137 5.17 10.28 -21.49
C GLY A 137 6.00 10.48 -20.23
N SER A 138 5.41 10.77 -19.09
CA SER A 138 6.11 11.02 -17.83
C SER A 138 6.29 9.73 -17.04
N LYS A 139 7.46 9.55 -16.45
CA LYS A 139 7.72 8.44 -15.52
C LYS A 139 6.87 8.57 -14.26
N PHE A 140 6.75 9.78 -13.73
CA PHE A 140 5.97 10.11 -12.55
C PHE A 140 4.84 11.09 -12.92
N HIS A 141 3.67 10.91 -12.33
CA HIS A 141 2.50 11.76 -12.63
C HIS A 141 2.63 13.21 -12.14
N TRP A 142 3.48 13.50 -11.14
CA TRP A 142 3.78 14.86 -10.74
C TRP A 142 4.61 15.64 -11.81
N GLU A 143 5.36 14.93 -12.64
CA GLU A 143 6.08 15.55 -13.76
C GLU A 143 5.11 16.13 -14.79
N ALA A 144 3.96 15.49 -15.00
CA ALA A 144 2.90 16.06 -15.85
C ALA A 144 2.39 17.42 -15.33
N VAL A 145 2.42 17.63 -14.01
CA VAL A 145 2.09 18.94 -13.40
C VAL A 145 3.20 19.95 -13.65
N ARG A 146 4.46 19.55 -13.48
CA ARG A 146 5.63 20.39 -13.77
C ARG A 146 5.64 20.86 -15.23
N ASP A 147 5.37 19.93 -16.14
CA ASP A 147 5.45 20.16 -17.58
C ASP A 147 4.19 20.84 -18.16
N GLY A 148 3.19 21.13 -17.30
CA GLY A 148 1.95 21.82 -17.71
C GLY A 148 0.91 20.92 -18.42
N GLU A 149 1.11 19.61 -18.42
CA GLU A 149 0.18 18.64 -19.00
C GLU A 149 -1.05 18.40 -18.12
N ALA A 150 -0.91 18.65 -16.81
CA ALA A 150 -1.99 18.58 -15.82
C ALA A 150 -1.92 19.75 -14.84
N ASP A 151 -3.04 20.03 -14.15
CA ASP A 151 -3.11 21.09 -13.13
C ASP A 151 -2.65 20.58 -11.76
N ALA A 152 -2.88 19.29 -11.47
CA ALA A 152 -2.62 18.68 -10.16
C ALA A 152 -2.31 17.19 -10.24
N ALA A 153 -1.69 16.66 -9.18
CA ALA A 153 -1.53 15.24 -8.95
C ALA A 153 -1.52 14.93 -7.44
N PHE A 154 -2.04 13.76 -7.06
CA PHE A 154 -1.87 13.24 -5.69
C PHE A 154 -0.66 12.32 -5.65
N VAL A 155 0.28 12.58 -4.76
CA VAL A 155 1.55 11.86 -4.64
C VAL A 155 1.80 11.36 -3.22
N THR A 156 2.62 10.32 -3.10
CA THR A 156 3.17 9.84 -1.82
C THR A 156 4.66 10.13 -1.73
N PRO A 157 5.28 10.15 -0.54
CA PRO A 157 6.73 10.16 -0.43
C PRO A 157 7.39 9.00 -1.22
N PRO A 158 8.56 9.26 -1.84
CA PRO A 158 9.33 10.50 -1.82
C PRO A 158 8.92 11.51 -2.90
N ALA A 159 7.90 11.24 -3.73
CA ALA A 159 7.51 12.10 -4.85
C ALA A 159 7.08 13.52 -4.42
N ASP A 160 6.58 13.70 -3.20
CA ASP A 160 6.25 15.01 -2.65
C ASP A 160 7.51 15.88 -2.45
N ILE A 161 8.58 15.33 -1.88
CA ILE A 161 9.83 16.08 -1.69
C ILE A 161 10.53 16.34 -3.04
N LEU A 162 10.48 15.36 -3.95
CA LEU A 162 11.05 15.51 -5.29
C LEU A 162 10.31 16.58 -6.11
N SER A 163 8.99 16.60 -6.07
CA SER A 163 8.16 17.62 -6.73
C SER A 163 8.40 19.02 -6.16
N LYS A 164 8.57 19.14 -4.82
CA LYS A 164 8.93 20.39 -4.17
C LYS A 164 10.28 20.92 -4.64
N ARG A 165 11.29 20.05 -4.76
CA ARG A 165 12.61 20.40 -5.31
C ARG A 165 12.55 20.82 -6.78
N ALA A 166 11.58 20.30 -7.54
CA ALA A 166 11.31 20.72 -8.91
C ALA A 166 10.51 22.03 -9.03
N GLY A 167 10.28 22.76 -7.92
CA GLY A 167 9.60 24.05 -7.89
C GLY A 167 8.08 23.98 -7.81
N LEU A 168 7.50 22.80 -7.58
CA LEU A 168 6.06 22.65 -7.40
C LEU A 168 5.63 22.96 -5.95
N LYS A 169 4.38 23.39 -5.81
CA LYS A 169 3.73 23.57 -4.51
C LYS A 169 3.16 22.25 -4.03
N VAL A 170 3.51 21.86 -2.81
CA VAL A 170 2.98 20.67 -2.12
C VAL A 170 1.97 21.14 -1.07
N ILE A 171 0.77 20.59 -1.13
CA ILE A 171 -0.34 20.92 -0.24
C ILE A 171 -0.67 19.69 0.60
N GLU A 172 -0.64 19.84 1.91
CA GLU A 172 -1.09 18.79 2.83
C GLU A 172 -2.60 18.58 2.69
N VAL A 173 -3.01 17.32 2.63
CA VAL A 173 -4.41 16.92 2.60
C VAL A 173 -4.70 15.96 3.75
N PRO A 174 -5.94 15.88 4.25
CA PRO A 174 -6.30 14.93 5.29
C PRO A 174 -6.01 13.49 4.87
N PHE A 175 -5.51 12.67 5.79
CA PHE A 175 -5.39 11.24 5.56
C PHE A 175 -6.78 10.62 5.43
N LEU A 176 -6.94 9.73 4.46
CA LEU A 176 -8.20 9.04 4.24
C LEU A 176 -8.08 7.55 4.56
N PRO A 177 -9.08 6.96 5.25
CA PRO A 177 -9.08 5.51 5.47
C PRO A 177 -9.08 4.75 4.14
N MET A 178 -8.13 3.84 3.97
CA MET A 178 -8.02 2.99 2.79
C MET A 178 -7.14 1.77 3.08
N VAL A 179 -7.52 0.60 2.57
CA VAL A 179 -6.61 -0.54 2.49
C VAL A 179 -5.50 -0.15 1.52
N TRP A 180 -4.31 0.14 2.06
CA TRP A 180 -3.19 0.66 1.29
C TRP A 180 -2.08 -0.39 1.16
N PHE A 181 -0.84 -0.12 1.49
CA PHE A 181 0.24 -1.12 1.50
C PHE A 181 0.62 -1.47 2.94
N THR A 182 1.12 -2.56 3.29
CA THR A 182 1.25 -3.88 2.67
C THR A 182 0.13 -4.76 3.21
N THR A 183 -0.69 -5.31 2.34
CA THR A 183 -1.67 -6.31 2.74
C THR A 183 -1.00 -7.68 2.65
N VAL A 184 -1.08 -8.49 3.69
CA VAL A 184 -0.70 -9.90 3.64
C VAL A 184 -1.90 -10.68 3.15
N SER A 185 -1.84 -11.17 1.92
CA SER A 185 -2.93 -11.94 1.31
C SER A 185 -2.45 -13.29 0.77
N SER A 186 -3.35 -14.24 0.62
CA SER A 186 -3.06 -15.61 0.20
C SER A 186 -4.29 -16.28 -0.44
N GLY A 187 -4.15 -17.53 -0.84
CA GLY A 187 -5.25 -18.41 -1.24
C GLY A 187 -5.80 -19.20 -0.05
N LEU A 188 -7.10 -19.27 0.11
CA LEU A 188 -7.73 -20.02 1.21
C LEU A 188 -7.26 -21.49 1.29
N PRO A 189 -7.11 -22.25 0.17
CA PRO A 189 -6.60 -23.63 0.24
C PRO A 189 -5.19 -23.75 0.80
N PHE A 190 -4.32 -22.76 0.55
CA PHE A 190 -2.98 -22.72 1.14
C PHE A 190 -3.06 -22.43 2.63
N VAL A 191 -3.84 -21.45 3.02
CA VAL A 191 -4.02 -21.03 4.42
C VAL A 191 -4.56 -22.18 5.28
N GLU A 192 -5.57 -22.91 4.79
CA GLU A 192 -6.15 -24.06 5.48
C GLU A 192 -5.14 -25.21 5.66
N LYS A 193 -4.27 -25.42 4.67
CA LYS A 193 -3.28 -26.53 4.69
C LYS A 193 -2.00 -26.18 5.43
N HIS A 194 -1.60 -24.91 5.49
CA HIS A 194 -0.30 -24.46 5.98
C HIS A 194 -0.43 -23.37 7.07
N ALA A 195 -1.31 -23.61 8.04
CA ALA A 195 -1.60 -22.68 9.13
C ALA A 195 -0.34 -22.24 9.94
N GLU A 196 0.65 -23.13 10.06
CA GLU A 196 1.91 -22.84 10.73
C GLU A 196 2.81 -21.89 9.94
N ILE A 197 2.76 -21.92 8.60
CA ILE A 197 3.51 -20.97 7.74
C ILE A 197 2.83 -19.60 7.81
N VAL A 198 1.49 -19.57 7.83
CA VAL A 198 0.71 -18.33 7.99
C VAL A 198 1.02 -17.67 9.32
N ASP A 199 1.04 -18.43 10.43
CA ASP A 199 1.38 -17.91 11.76
C ASP A 199 2.79 -17.29 11.78
N ARG A 200 3.79 -18.00 11.27
CA ARG A 200 5.17 -17.53 11.19
C ARG A 200 5.33 -16.31 10.28
N MET A 201 4.63 -16.28 9.15
CA MET A 201 4.63 -15.13 8.24
C MET A 201 4.08 -13.87 8.91
N LEU A 202 2.97 -13.97 9.62
CA LEU A 202 2.36 -12.85 10.35
C LEU A 202 3.21 -12.41 11.55
N ARG A 203 3.87 -13.35 12.27
CA ARG A 203 4.83 -12.97 13.32
C ARG A 203 6.01 -12.18 12.76
N GLY A 204 6.57 -12.62 11.64
CA GLY A 204 7.64 -11.88 10.97
C GLY A 204 7.21 -10.47 10.53
N ILE A 205 5.99 -10.32 10.03
CA ILE A 205 5.43 -8.98 9.72
C ILE A 205 5.28 -8.13 10.99
N CYS A 206 4.77 -8.67 12.09
CA CYS A 206 4.64 -7.95 13.36
C CYS A 206 6.02 -7.53 13.92
N GLU A 207 7.01 -8.41 13.90
CA GLU A 207 8.40 -8.07 14.27
C GLU A 207 8.99 -6.98 13.36
N GLY A 208 8.79 -7.10 12.05
CA GLY A 208 9.24 -6.09 11.10
C GLY A 208 8.61 -4.72 11.34
N ILE A 209 7.33 -4.66 11.70
CA ILE A 209 6.66 -3.43 12.11
C ILE A 209 7.29 -2.85 13.37
N ALA A 210 7.49 -3.67 14.39
CA ALA A 210 8.11 -3.23 15.64
C ALA A 210 9.54 -2.73 15.41
N TYR A 211 10.34 -3.49 14.63
CA TYR A 211 11.69 -3.08 14.27
C TYR A 211 11.69 -1.74 13.53
N PHE A 212 10.86 -1.58 12.50
CA PHE A 212 10.73 -0.34 11.75
C PHE A 212 10.42 0.85 12.68
N LYS A 213 9.55 0.67 13.66
CA LYS A 213 9.14 1.73 14.58
C LYS A 213 10.19 2.07 15.65
N THR A 214 11.02 1.11 16.05
CA THR A 214 11.96 1.25 17.19
C THR A 214 13.43 1.43 16.75
N HIS A 215 13.80 0.98 15.55
CA HIS A 215 15.19 1.03 15.03
C HIS A 215 15.28 2.04 13.89
N ARG A 216 15.15 3.34 14.26
CA ARG A 216 15.07 4.42 13.28
C ARG A 216 16.28 4.52 12.35
N ALA A 217 17.49 4.53 12.91
CA ALA A 217 18.70 4.74 12.14
C ALA A 217 18.97 3.59 11.15
N GLU A 218 18.79 2.37 11.60
CA GLU A 218 18.97 1.15 10.83
C GLU A 218 17.92 1.06 9.70
N SER A 219 16.66 1.38 10.01
CA SER A 219 15.58 1.38 9.01
C SER A 219 15.81 2.42 7.91
N ILE A 220 16.24 3.63 8.26
CA ILE A 220 16.60 4.68 7.28
C ILE A 220 17.78 4.22 6.42
N LYS A 221 18.79 3.60 7.02
CA LYS A 221 19.95 3.06 6.29
C LYS A 221 19.51 2.03 5.26
N ILE A 222 18.71 1.04 5.66
CA ILE A 222 18.18 0.00 4.77
C ILE A 222 17.38 0.62 3.62
N ILE A 223 16.47 1.55 3.90
CA ILE A 223 15.68 2.25 2.88
C ILE A 223 16.60 2.97 1.90
N LYS A 224 17.58 3.74 2.39
CA LYS A 224 18.51 4.48 1.55
C LYS A 224 19.33 3.57 0.62
N GLU A 225 19.80 2.45 1.13
CA GLU A 225 20.64 1.50 0.40
C GLU A 225 19.86 0.68 -0.63
N LYS A 226 18.61 0.32 -0.34
CA LYS A 226 17.83 -0.66 -1.13
C LYS A 226 16.71 -0.08 -1.98
N TYR A 227 16.02 0.96 -1.52
CA TYR A 227 14.90 1.51 -2.27
C TYR A 227 15.39 2.35 -3.44
N LYS A 228 15.21 1.84 -4.67
CA LYS A 228 15.70 2.43 -5.92
C LYS A 228 14.60 2.79 -6.92
N ALA A 229 13.33 2.64 -6.54
CA ALA A 229 12.20 2.86 -7.47
C ALA A 229 12.16 4.29 -8.05
N GLU A 230 12.66 5.28 -7.32
CA GLU A 230 12.73 6.68 -7.73
C GLU A 230 14.20 7.19 -7.83
N GLY A 231 15.14 6.27 -8.00
CA GLY A 231 16.58 6.56 -8.04
C GLY A 231 17.23 6.50 -6.66
N ASP A 232 18.48 6.96 -6.59
CA ASP A 232 19.23 6.99 -5.34
C ASP A 232 18.67 8.05 -4.39
N LEU A 233 18.37 7.67 -3.15
CA LEU A 233 17.88 8.57 -2.13
C LEU A 233 19.04 9.25 -1.39
N ASP A 234 18.98 10.58 -1.22
CA ASP A 234 19.80 11.27 -0.26
C ASP A 234 19.26 11.08 1.19
N ASP A 235 20.04 11.53 2.18
CA ASP A 235 19.67 11.35 3.60
C ASP A 235 18.36 12.03 3.99
N GLU A 236 18.09 13.20 3.42
CA GLU A 236 16.85 13.94 3.66
C GLU A 236 15.65 13.17 3.13
N THR A 237 15.73 12.69 1.89
CA THR A 237 14.64 11.98 1.22
C THR A 237 14.39 10.62 1.87
N ALA A 238 15.43 9.86 2.21
CA ALA A 238 15.29 8.58 2.91
C ALA A 238 14.68 8.78 4.32
N THR A 239 15.11 9.82 5.03
CA THR A 239 14.54 10.18 6.33
C THR A 239 13.08 10.58 6.21
N HIS A 240 12.73 11.41 5.23
CA HIS A 240 11.35 11.84 4.99
C HIS A 240 10.43 10.64 4.69
N LEU A 241 10.86 9.75 3.81
CA LEU A 241 10.13 8.52 3.47
C LEU A 241 9.90 7.63 4.70
N TYR A 242 10.93 7.43 5.53
CA TYR A 242 10.81 6.69 6.77
C TYR A 242 9.83 7.32 7.76
N GLU A 243 9.99 8.63 8.04
CA GLU A 243 9.14 9.33 9.03
C GLU A 243 7.68 9.37 8.61
N ASP A 244 7.41 9.52 7.32
CA ASP A 244 6.05 9.50 6.81
C ASP A 244 5.42 8.11 6.91
N LEU A 245 6.15 7.06 6.50
CA LEU A 245 5.67 5.68 6.60
C LEU A 245 5.47 5.27 8.07
N LYS A 246 6.36 5.67 8.97
CA LYS A 246 6.24 5.39 10.42
C LYS A 246 4.94 5.93 11.02
N LYS A 247 4.44 7.10 10.56
CA LYS A 247 3.19 7.70 11.04
C LYS A 247 1.97 6.85 10.73
N ILE A 248 1.93 6.21 9.56
CA ILE A 248 0.77 5.47 9.06
C ILE A 248 0.87 3.96 9.27
N LEU A 249 2.07 3.43 9.52
CA LEU A 249 2.30 2.02 9.80
C LEU A 249 1.65 1.64 11.13
N GLN A 250 0.73 0.69 11.11
CA GLN A 250 -0.01 0.26 12.29
C GLN A 250 0.85 -0.65 13.17
N GLY A 251 0.78 -0.50 14.49
CA GLY A 251 1.50 -1.37 15.42
C GLY A 251 0.97 -2.80 15.45
N LYS A 252 -0.33 -2.96 15.19
CA LYS A 252 -1.01 -4.25 15.01
C LYS A 252 -1.67 -4.25 13.64
N PRO A 253 -1.32 -5.19 12.74
CA PRO A 253 -1.70 -5.11 11.32
C PRO A 253 -3.16 -5.57 11.05
N TYR A 254 -4.13 -4.96 11.73
CA TYR A 254 -5.56 -5.15 11.44
C TYR A 254 -6.05 -4.10 10.43
N ALA A 255 -6.85 -4.52 9.45
CA ALA A 255 -7.54 -3.55 8.60
C ALA A 255 -8.64 -2.83 9.40
N THR A 256 -8.77 -1.52 9.21
CA THR A 256 -9.85 -0.76 9.85
C THR A 256 -11.14 -0.86 9.03
N ILE A 257 -12.28 -0.88 9.70
CA ILE A 257 -13.59 -0.94 9.03
C ILE A 257 -13.78 0.18 8.00
N PRO A 258 -13.44 1.45 8.28
CA PRO A 258 -13.55 2.50 7.27
C PRO A 258 -12.65 2.27 6.05
N ALA A 259 -11.46 1.67 6.23
CA ALA A 259 -10.57 1.35 5.12
C ALA A 259 -11.14 0.23 4.23
N ILE A 260 -11.74 -0.80 4.86
CA ILE A 260 -12.42 -1.88 4.14
C ILE A 260 -13.62 -1.33 3.36
N ALA A 261 -14.43 -0.46 3.97
CA ALA A 261 -15.59 0.15 3.31
C ALA A 261 -15.17 0.94 2.06
N ASN A 262 -14.11 1.75 2.15
CA ASN A 262 -13.64 2.55 1.02
C ASN A 262 -13.06 1.69 -0.10
N VAL A 263 -12.26 0.66 0.20
CA VAL A 263 -11.72 -0.23 -0.84
C VAL A 263 -12.83 -1.04 -1.51
N TYR A 264 -13.83 -1.48 -0.77
CA TYR A 264 -14.99 -2.19 -1.30
C TYR A 264 -15.81 -1.31 -2.23
N GLU A 265 -16.10 -0.07 -1.85
CA GLU A 265 -16.82 0.89 -2.68
C GLU A 265 -16.10 1.15 -4.01
N ILE A 266 -14.77 1.35 -3.97
CA ILE A 266 -13.99 1.51 -5.21
C ILE A 266 -14.02 0.24 -6.05
N SER A 267 -14.07 -0.95 -5.43
CA SER A 267 -14.19 -2.21 -6.16
C SER A 267 -15.51 -2.29 -6.93
N ILE A 268 -16.61 -1.84 -6.33
CA ILE A 268 -17.93 -1.75 -6.98
C ILE A 268 -17.92 -0.73 -8.13
N GLU A 269 -17.29 0.41 -7.92
CA GLU A 269 -17.14 1.43 -8.97
C GLU A 269 -16.34 0.91 -10.17
N GLN A 270 -15.34 0.08 -9.91
CA GLN A 270 -14.53 -0.54 -10.96
C GLN A 270 -15.29 -1.65 -11.69
N ASP A 271 -16.02 -2.50 -10.96
CA ASP A 271 -16.82 -3.59 -11.51
C ASP A 271 -17.94 -3.98 -10.53
N ARG A 272 -19.19 -3.88 -10.99
CA ARG A 272 -20.37 -4.22 -10.19
C ARG A 272 -20.44 -5.68 -9.75
N ALA A 273 -19.63 -6.57 -10.29
CA ALA A 273 -19.52 -7.94 -9.77
C ALA A 273 -19.13 -7.95 -8.28
N ALA A 274 -18.39 -6.94 -7.81
CA ALA A 274 -18.02 -6.80 -6.40
C ALA A 274 -19.22 -6.65 -5.46
N GLU A 275 -20.38 -6.13 -5.90
CA GLU A 275 -21.61 -6.02 -5.10
C GLU A 275 -22.10 -7.37 -4.54
N LYS A 276 -21.71 -8.47 -5.20
CA LYS A 276 -22.07 -9.84 -4.79
C LYS A 276 -21.14 -10.42 -3.71
N THR A 277 -20.12 -9.67 -3.31
CA THR A 277 -19.13 -10.07 -2.30
C THR A 277 -19.43 -9.36 -0.99
N ASP A 278 -19.59 -10.12 0.10
CA ASP A 278 -19.55 -9.52 1.44
C ASP A 278 -18.14 -8.97 1.70
N PRO A 279 -17.99 -7.65 1.98
CA PRO A 279 -16.67 -7.04 2.14
C PRO A 279 -15.85 -7.67 3.28
N MET A 280 -16.49 -8.22 4.31
CA MET A 280 -15.81 -8.87 5.42
C MET A 280 -15.43 -10.33 5.13
N ALA A 281 -16.06 -10.99 4.17
CA ALA A 281 -15.81 -12.41 3.86
C ALA A 281 -14.43 -12.68 3.23
N LEU A 282 -13.68 -11.65 2.85
CA LEU A 282 -12.30 -11.77 2.38
C LEU A 282 -11.27 -11.67 3.52
N TRP A 283 -11.65 -11.22 4.71
CA TRP A 283 -10.75 -10.95 5.83
C TRP A 283 -10.78 -12.06 6.86
N ASP A 284 -9.64 -12.72 7.03
CA ASP A 284 -9.45 -13.75 8.05
C ASP A 284 -8.39 -13.30 9.06
N PHE A 285 -8.85 -12.71 10.14
CA PHE A 285 -7.97 -12.22 11.21
C PHE A 285 -7.73 -13.25 12.32
N HIS A 286 -8.24 -14.49 12.24
CA HIS A 286 -8.12 -15.41 13.36
C HIS A 286 -6.67 -15.77 13.70
N TYR A 287 -5.77 -15.87 12.70
CA TYR A 287 -4.34 -16.09 12.93
C TYR A 287 -3.69 -14.90 13.65
N LEU A 288 -3.93 -13.70 13.12
CA LEU A 288 -3.43 -12.47 13.72
C LEU A 288 -3.99 -12.27 15.14
N ARG A 289 -5.28 -12.56 15.33
CA ARG A 289 -5.92 -12.49 16.64
C ARG A 289 -5.28 -13.43 17.66
N ARG A 290 -4.97 -14.67 17.27
CA ARG A 290 -4.28 -15.63 18.13
C ARG A 290 -2.88 -15.15 18.52
N ILE A 291 -2.14 -14.54 17.58
CA ILE A 291 -0.81 -13.96 17.84
C ILE A 291 -0.94 -12.78 18.82
N ASP A 292 -1.93 -11.93 18.64
CA ASP A 292 -2.19 -10.77 19.50
C ASP A 292 -2.62 -11.18 20.90
N ASP A 293 -3.60 -12.08 21.02
CA ASP A 293 -4.11 -12.59 22.30
C ASP A 293 -3.02 -13.36 23.11
N SER A 294 -1.96 -13.87 22.46
CA SER A 294 -0.78 -14.43 23.15
C SER A 294 0.12 -13.39 23.81
N GLY A 295 -0.13 -12.09 23.59
CA GLY A 295 0.72 -10.99 24.04
C GLY A 295 2.00 -10.80 23.21
N PHE A 296 2.19 -11.59 22.14
CA PHE A 296 3.39 -11.51 21.30
C PHE A 296 3.64 -10.11 20.77
N ILE A 297 2.62 -9.47 20.17
CA ILE A 297 2.77 -8.15 19.56
C ILE A 297 3.10 -7.08 20.62
N ASP A 298 2.40 -7.10 21.74
CA ASP A 298 2.61 -6.11 22.82
C ASP A 298 4.02 -6.26 23.43
N ASN A 299 4.55 -7.48 23.51
CA ASN A 299 5.90 -7.74 24.01
C ASN A 299 7.01 -7.19 23.10
N LEU A 300 6.78 -7.05 21.80
CA LEU A 300 7.73 -6.45 20.85
C LEU A 300 8.03 -4.97 21.14
N TYR A 301 7.17 -4.28 21.86
CA TYR A 301 7.30 -2.86 22.22
C TYR A 301 7.69 -2.62 23.68
N ARG A 302 7.87 -3.68 24.46
CA ARG A 302 8.39 -3.60 25.83
C ARG A 302 9.91 -3.64 25.80
N THR A 303 10.53 -2.48 25.86
CA THR A 303 11.98 -2.30 26.05
C THR A 303 12.31 -2.05 27.51
#